data_7776dd626d7549d69d6d6ff1a62326fc
#
_entry.id   7776dd626d7549d69d6d6ff1a62326fc
#
_cell.length_a   1.000
_cell.length_b   1.000
_cell.length_c   1.000
_cell.angle_alpha   90.00
_cell.angle_beta   90.00
_cell.angle_gamma   90.00
#
_symmetry.space_group_name_H-M   'P 1'
#
loop_
_entity.id
_entity.type
_entity.pdbx_description
1 polymer ?
#
loop_
_entity_poly.entity_id
_entity_poly.type
_entity_poly.pdbx_seq_one_letter_code
_entity_poly.pdbx_strand_id
1 'polypeptide(L)'
;MNIQETVDYHLRSTLFATRRMYNLLAADNGITQGIGYVLINIGKEGVPATRIAPMMGMGNTSLSRLLKNMENDGLIYRVPDETDKRIVKIFLTPRGVELRSKVRKIVIDFNNKLTEKIQPADMEAFVRVSEIIRQQVCSDVSLITGKNCDED
;
A
#
# COMPACT_ATOMS: atom_id res chain seq x y z
N MET A 1 15.94 -19.03 20.32
CA MET A 1 14.66 -18.55 19.81
C MET A 1 14.32 -19.36 18.56
N ASN A 2 13.14 -19.97 18.53
CA ASN A 2 12.67 -20.69 17.36
C ASN A 2 12.27 -19.66 16.27
N ILE A 3 12.58 -19.93 14.99
CA ILE A 3 12.21 -19.05 13.87
C ILE A 3 10.70 -18.75 13.83
N GLN A 4 9.87 -19.73 14.18
CA GLN A 4 8.42 -19.56 14.21
C GLN A 4 7.89 -18.64 15.33
N GLU A 5 8.75 -18.28 16.29
CA GLU A 5 8.45 -17.34 17.38
C GLU A 5 8.95 -15.92 17.09
N THR A 6 9.57 -15.71 15.92
CA THR A 6 10.13 -14.41 15.56
C THR A 6 9.08 -13.44 15.03
N VAL A 7 9.31 -12.17 15.27
CA VAL A 7 8.51 -11.07 14.68
C VAL A 7 8.47 -11.19 13.16
N ASP A 8 9.60 -11.48 12.52
CA ASP A 8 9.70 -11.62 11.06
C ASP A 8 8.82 -12.75 10.51
N TYR A 9 8.76 -13.90 11.18
CA TYR A 9 7.88 -15.00 10.79
C TYR A 9 6.41 -14.59 10.81
N HIS A 10 5.95 -13.95 11.88
CA HIS A 10 4.56 -13.52 12.01
C HIS A 10 4.19 -12.43 11.02
N LEU A 11 5.06 -11.45 10.79
CA LEU A 11 4.86 -10.40 9.78
C LEU A 11 4.73 -11.00 8.38
N ARG A 12 5.65 -11.87 7.96
CA ARG A 12 5.63 -12.50 6.63
C ARG A 12 4.41 -13.40 6.45
N SER A 13 4.14 -14.27 7.41
CA SER A 13 3.00 -15.20 7.37
C SER A 13 1.69 -14.44 7.23
N THR A 14 1.48 -13.40 8.04
CA THR A 14 0.28 -12.57 7.99
C THR A 14 0.18 -11.79 6.68
N LEU A 15 1.29 -11.19 6.23
CA LEU A 15 1.34 -10.45 4.96
C LEU A 15 1.00 -11.36 3.76
N PHE A 16 1.55 -12.57 3.70
CA PHE A 16 1.26 -13.51 2.61
C PHE A 16 -0.19 -13.98 2.63
N ALA A 17 -0.75 -14.25 3.81
CA ALA A 17 -2.15 -14.65 3.95
C ALA A 17 -3.10 -13.53 3.50
N THR A 18 -2.91 -12.32 3.99
CA THR A 18 -3.74 -11.15 3.60
C THR A 18 -3.58 -10.81 2.13
N ARG A 19 -2.36 -10.85 1.59
CA ARG A 19 -2.10 -10.63 0.16
C ARG A 19 -2.82 -11.66 -0.72
N ARG A 20 -2.80 -12.94 -0.34
CA ARG A 20 -3.52 -13.99 -1.07
C ARG A 20 -5.02 -13.73 -1.08
N MET A 21 -5.60 -13.40 0.07
CA MET A 21 -7.01 -13.06 0.19
C MET A 21 -7.39 -11.86 -0.68
N TYR A 22 -6.64 -10.76 -0.59
CA TYR A 22 -6.93 -9.58 -1.40
C TYR A 22 -6.75 -9.80 -2.90
N ASN A 23 -5.81 -10.66 -3.32
CA ASN A 23 -5.70 -11.02 -4.73
C ASN A 23 -6.94 -11.77 -5.23
N LEU A 24 -7.50 -12.70 -4.45
CA LEU A 24 -8.73 -13.40 -4.81
C LEU A 24 -9.91 -12.43 -4.92
N LEU A 25 -10.10 -11.55 -3.92
CA LEU A 25 -11.18 -10.55 -3.92
C LEU A 25 -11.01 -9.48 -5.03
N ALA A 26 -9.78 -9.14 -5.38
CA ALA A 26 -9.49 -8.22 -6.47
C ALA A 26 -9.79 -8.83 -7.84
N ALA A 27 -9.53 -10.13 -8.02
CA ALA A 27 -9.79 -10.85 -9.26
C ALA A 27 -11.27 -10.82 -9.67
N ASP A 28 -12.19 -10.85 -8.70
CA ASP A 28 -13.63 -10.70 -8.94
C ASP A 28 -14.00 -9.35 -9.57
N ASN A 29 -13.13 -8.34 -9.42
CA ASN A 29 -13.26 -7.02 -10.02
C ASN A 29 -12.36 -6.82 -11.24
N GLY A 30 -11.73 -7.88 -11.76
CA GLY A 30 -10.85 -7.83 -12.92
C GLY A 30 -9.52 -7.11 -12.70
N ILE A 31 -9.08 -6.98 -11.46
CA ILE A 31 -7.82 -6.30 -11.11
C ILE A 31 -6.92 -7.17 -10.21
N THR A 32 -5.68 -6.73 -10.02
CA THR A 32 -4.76 -7.29 -9.04
C THR A 32 -4.83 -6.52 -7.70
N GLN A 33 -4.37 -7.14 -6.63
CA GLN A 33 -4.24 -6.46 -5.33
C GLN A 33 -3.36 -5.21 -5.41
N GLY A 34 -2.31 -5.22 -6.24
CA GLY A 34 -1.44 -4.06 -6.44
C GLY A 34 -2.20 -2.87 -7.05
N ILE A 35 -3.05 -3.11 -8.07
CA ILE A 35 -3.93 -2.06 -8.63
C ILE A 35 -4.88 -1.54 -7.55
N GLY A 36 -5.52 -2.43 -6.79
CA GLY A 36 -6.41 -2.05 -5.70
C GLY A 36 -5.70 -1.16 -4.66
N TYR A 37 -4.47 -1.51 -4.30
CA TYR A 37 -3.69 -0.72 -3.34
C TYR A 37 -3.35 0.68 -3.87
N VAL A 38 -2.97 0.81 -5.14
CA VAL A 38 -2.76 2.14 -5.76
C VAL A 38 -4.05 2.95 -5.74
N LEU A 39 -5.18 2.35 -6.15
CA LEU A 39 -6.47 3.05 -6.22
C LEU A 39 -6.89 3.65 -4.87
N ILE A 40 -6.76 2.91 -3.76
CA ILE A 40 -7.17 3.41 -2.44
C ILE A 40 -6.28 4.53 -1.90
N ASN A 41 -5.04 4.63 -2.39
CA ASN A 41 -4.09 5.65 -1.96
C ASN A 41 -4.11 6.93 -2.80
N ILE A 42 -4.88 6.97 -3.91
CA ILE A 42 -5.07 8.19 -4.70
C ILE A 42 -6.27 8.97 -4.17
N GLY A 43 -5.99 10.13 -3.55
CA GLY A 43 -7.00 11.08 -3.08
C GLY A 43 -7.55 11.98 -4.20
N LYS A 44 -8.45 12.90 -3.84
CA LYS A 44 -9.03 13.89 -4.78
C LYS A 44 -7.98 14.83 -5.36
N GLU A 45 -6.96 15.18 -4.57
CA GLU A 45 -5.87 16.10 -4.96
C GLU A 45 -4.79 15.42 -5.81
N GLY A 46 -5.01 14.15 -6.17
CA GLY A 46 -4.00 13.32 -6.81
C GLY A 46 -2.85 12.94 -5.86
N VAL A 47 -1.91 12.17 -6.36
CA VAL A 47 -0.71 11.77 -5.62
C VAL A 47 0.51 11.83 -6.54
N PRO A 48 1.63 12.41 -6.11
CA PRO A 48 2.87 12.35 -6.88
C PRO A 48 3.28 10.90 -7.15
N ALA A 49 3.62 10.57 -8.39
CA ALA A 49 4.04 9.22 -8.78
C ALA A 49 5.21 8.71 -7.91
N THR A 50 6.11 9.59 -7.51
CA THR A 50 7.26 9.31 -6.66
C THR A 50 6.90 8.86 -5.25
N ARG A 51 5.70 9.17 -4.75
CA ARG A 51 5.23 8.74 -3.43
C ARG A 51 4.62 7.34 -3.44
N ILE A 52 4.22 6.82 -4.60
CA ILE A 52 3.53 5.53 -4.68
C ILE A 52 4.52 4.36 -4.50
N ALA A 53 5.73 4.45 -5.07
CA ALA A 53 6.71 3.37 -5.00
C ALA A 53 7.11 3.01 -3.57
N PRO A 54 7.50 3.95 -2.70
CA PRO A 54 7.83 3.68 -1.29
C PRO A 54 6.64 3.08 -0.52
N MET A 55 5.43 3.59 -0.75
CA MET A 55 4.20 3.08 -0.11
C MET A 55 3.93 1.61 -0.43
N MET A 56 4.38 1.13 -1.59
CA MET A 56 4.16 -0.24 -2.05
C MET A 56 5.36 -1.15 -1.82
N GLY A 57 6.49 -0.62 -1.38
CA GLY A 57 7.75 -1.36 -1.32
C GLY A 57 8.18 -1.88 -2.69
N MET A 58 7.91 -1.13 -3.76
CA MET A 58 8.19 -1.49 -5.15
C MET A 58 9.31 -0.64 -5.72
N GLY A 59 10.12 -1.26 -6.60
CA GLY A 59 11.06 -0.49 -7.41
C GLY A 59 10.35 0.36 -8.48
N ASN A 60 10.95 1.49 -8.85
CA ASN A 60 10.40 2.46 -9.79
C ASN A 60 10.00 1.86 -11.15
N THR A 61 10.76 0.89 -11.66
CA THR A 61 10.46 0.21 -12.94
C THR A 61 9.16 -0.58 -12.86
N SER A 62 8.96 -1.33 -11.78
CA SER A 62 7.74 -2.12 -11.54
C SER A 62 6.52 -1.21 -11.39
N LEU A 63 6.67 -0.11 -10.63
CA LEU A 63 5.63 0.90 -10.49
C LEU A 63 5.27 1.54 -11.83
N SER A 64 6.26 1.96 -12.62
CA SER A 64 6.04 2.59 -13.93
C SER A 64 5.21 1.69 -14.85
N ARG A 65 5.49 0.38 -14.85
CA ARG A 65 4.71 -0.62 -15.62
C ARG A 65 3.29 -0.73 -15.09
N LEU A 66 3.12 -0.80 -13.77
CA LEU A 66 1.81 -0.87 -13.13
C LEU A 66 0.95 0.35 -13.47
N LEU A 67 1.50 1.56 -13.32
CA LEU A 67 0.79 2.81 -13.64
C LEU A 67 0.45 2.91 -15.13
N LYS A 68 1.33 2.46 -16.02
CA LYS A 68 1.05 2.41 -17.47
C LYS A 68 -0.13 1.49 -17.79
N ASN A 69 -0.20 0.32 -17.16
CA ASN A 69 -1.32 -0.59 -17.34
C ASN A 69 -2.62 0.04 -16.82
N MET A 70 -2.60 0.64 -15.63
CA MET A 70 -3.78 1.32 -15.07
C MET A 70 -4.26 2.49 -15.94
N GLU A 71 -3.36 3.21 -16.59
CA GLU A 71 -3.68 4.30 -17.51
C GLU A 71 -4.31 3.74 -18.81
N ASN A 72 -3.75 2.67 -19.38
CA ASN A 72 -4.31 1.97 -20.55
C ASN A 72 -5.71 1.39 -20.26
N ASP A 73 -5.94 0.91 -19.03
CA ASP A 73 -7.22 0.39 -18.58
C ASP A 73 -8.24 1.51 -18.25
N GLY A 74 -7.83 2.78 -18.40
CA GLY A 74 -8.67 3.95 -18.16
C GLY A 74 -9.04 4.14 -16.67
N LEU A 75 -8.17 3.72 -15.75
CA LEU A 75 -8.38 3.85 -14.29
C LEU A 75 -7.79 5.13 -13.74
N ILE A 76 -6.69 5.59 -14.32
CA ILE A 76 -5.94 6.77 -13.90
C ILE A 76 -5.58 7.64 -15.09
N TYR A 77 -5.21 8.88 -14.81
CA TYR A 77 -4.55 9.78 -15.75
C TYR A 77 -3.46 10.59 -15.05
N ARG A 78 -2.54 11.15 -15.83
CA ARG A 78 -1.38 11.87 -15.34
C ARG A 78 -1.51 13.35 -15.64
N VAL A 79 -1.14 14.19 -14.67
CA VAL A 79 -1.11 15.64 -14.83
C VAL A 79 0.23 16.15 -14.31
N PRO A 80 1.00 16.92 -15.11
CA PRO A 80 2.14 17.65 -14.58
C PRO A 80 1.69 18.60 -13.47
N ASP A 81 2.48 18.71 -12.40
CA ASP A 81 2.18 19.65 -11.33
C ASP A 81 2.26 21.11 -11.86
N GLU A 82 1.38 21.97 -11.36
CA GLU A 82 1.29 23.34 -11.84
C GLU A 82 2.52 24.17 -11.46
N THR A 83 3.11 23.89 -10.31
CA THR A 83 4.23 24.64 -9.74
C THR A 83 5.58 24.05 -10.14
N ASP A 84 5.70 22.71 -10.17
CA ASP A 84 6.91 22.01 -10.63
C ASP A 84 6.55 20.94 -11.66
N LYS A 85 6.71 21.27 -12.93
CA LYS A 85 6.41 20.39 -14.08
C LYS A 85 7.24 19.11 -14.14
N ARG A 86 8.27 18.97 -13.29
CA ARG A 86 9.05 17.74 -13.13
C ARG A 86 8.27 16.69 -12.32
N ILE A 87 7.32 17.17 -11.51
CA ILE A 87 6.45 16.32 -10.72
C ILE A 87 5.22 15.94 -11.54
N VAL A 88 4.96 14.65 -11.65
CA VAL A 88 3.74 14.12 -12.27
C VAL A 88 2.82 13.60 -11.20
N LYS A 89 1.62 14.16 -11.11
CA LYS A 89 0.55 13.70 -10.24
C LYS A 89 -0.34 12.71 -10.96
N ILE A 90 -0.75 11.68 -10.23
CA ILE A 90 -1.67 10.64 -10.67
C ILE A 90 -3.05 10.93 -10.10
N PHE A 91 -4.06 10.94 -10.95
CA PHE A 91 -5.46 11.14 -10.60
C PHE A 91 -6.30 9.95 -11.06
N LEU A 92 -7.42 9.74 -10.40
CA LEU A 92 -8.40 8.74 -10.80
C LEU A 92 -9.34 9.28 -11.88
N THR A 93 -9.64 8.45 -12.88
CA THR A 93 -10.78 8.67 -13.78
C THR A 93 -12.10 8.38 -13.04
N PRO A 94 -13.27 8.72 -13.61
CA PRO A 94 -14.57 8.31 -13.04
C PRO A 94 -14.65 6.79 -12.81
N ARG A 95 -14.14 5.98 -13.74
CA ARG A 95 -14.05 4.52 -13.62
C ARG A 95 -13.11 4.10 -12.48
N GLY A 96 -11.97 4.79 -12.32
CA GLY A 96 -11.05 4.57 -11.22
C GLY A 96 -11.68 4.89 -9.86
N VAL A 97 -12.46 5.97 -9.77
CA VAL A 97 -13.21 6.35 -8.55
C VAL A 97 -14.25 5.28 -8.18
N GLU A 98 -14.99 4.76 -9.14
CA GLU A 98 -15.98 3.69 -8.92
C GLU A 98 -15.26 2.44 -8.38
N LEU A 99 -14.19 2.01 -9.06
CA LEU A 99 -13.44 0.82 -8.67
C LEU A 99 -12.77 0.99 -7.30
N ARG A 100 -12.22 2.19 -7.01
CA ARG A 100 -11.70 2.51 -5.67
C ARG A 100 -12.75 2.31 -4.58
N SER A 101 -13.99 2.72 -4.85
CA SER A 101 -15.09 2.57 -3.87
C SER A 101 -15.37 1.10 -3.57
N LYS A 102 -15.33 0.23 -4.58
CA LYS A 102 -15.48 -1.22 -4.40
C LYS A 102 -14.31 -1.81 -3.59
N VAL A 103 -13.07 -1.46 -3.96
CA VAL A 103 -11.88 -1.92 -3.24
C VAL A 103 -11.89 -1.44 -1.79
N ARG A 104 -12.24 -0.17 -1.56
CA ARG A 104 -12.34 0.39 -0.20
C ARG A 104 -13.36 -0.37 0.64
N LYS A 105 -14.50 -0.73 0.07
CA LYS A 105 -15.51 -1.54 0.76
C LYS A 105 -14.95 -2.90 1.18
N ILE A 106 -14.24 -3.60 0.28
CA ILE A 106 -13.60 -4.89 0.58
C ILE A 106 -12.65 -4.75 1.78
N VAL A 107 -11.81 -3.72 1.79
CA VAL A 107 -10.85 -3.48 2.88
C VAL A 107 -11.57 -3.19 4.19
N ILE A 108 -12.60 -2.33 4.16
CA ILE A 108 -13.37 -1.99 5.36
C ILE A 108 -14.11 -3.22 5.90
N ASP A 109 -14.79 -3.99 5.04
CA ASP A 109 -15.54 -5.17 5.45
C ASP A 109 -14.62 -6.23 6.11
N PHE A 110 -13.41 -6.42 5.59
CA PHE A 110 -12.43 -7.30 6.21
C PHE A 110 -11.97 -6.77 7.58
N ASN A 111 -11.66 -5.48 7.69
CA ASN A 111 -11.21 -4.88 8.94
C ASN A 111 -12.32 -4.89 10.01
N ASN A 112 -13.58 -4.67 9.63
CA ASN A 112 -14.71 -4.79 10.56
C ASN A 112 -14.79 -6.20 11.16
N LYS A 113 -14.62 -7.24 10.33
CA LYS A 113 -14.57 -8.64 10.83
C LYS A 113 -13.41 -8.91 11.79
N LEU A 114 -12.30 -8.21 11.64
CA LEU A 114 -11.18 -8.31 12.57
C LEU A 114 -11.47 -7.60 13.89
N THR A 115 -12.03 -6.38 13.84
CA THR A 115 -12.37 -5.61 15.04
C THR A 115 -13.43 -6.29 15.90
N GLU A 116 -14.31 -7.12 15.33
CA GLU A 116 -15.25 -7.95 16.07
C GLU A 116 -14.56 -9.08 16.88
N LYS A 117 -13.34 -9.46 16.52
CA LYS A 117 -12.60 -10.59 17.10
C LYS A 117 -11.42 -10.18 17.95
N ILE A 118 -10.91 -8.96 17.76
CA ILE A 118 -9.72 -8.45 18.42
C ILE A 118 -10.17 -7.50 19.53
N GLN A 119 -9.65 -7.71 20.75
CA GLN A 119 -9.91 -6.78 21.84
C GLN A 119 -9.26 -5.43 21.56
N PRO A 120 -9.88 -4.29 21.94
CA PRO A 120 -9.30 -2.96 21.70
C PRO A 120 -7.86 -2.83 22.22
N ALA A 121 -7.57 -3.37 23.40
CA ALA A 121 -6.22 -3.34 23.98
C ALA A 121 -5.18 -4.09 23.15
N ASP A 122 -5.58 -5.21 22.50
CA ASP A 122 -4.69 -5.98 21.63
C ASP A 122 -4.42 -5.21 20.32
N MET A 123 -5.42 -4.50 19.79
CA MET A 123 -5.24 -3.63 18.64
C MET A 123 -4.28 -2.46 18.96
N GLU A 124 -4.42 -1.83 20.12
CA GLU A 124 -3.49 -0.79 20.58
C GLU A 124 -2.07 -1.35 20.75
N ALA A 125 -1.94 -2.56 21.32
CA ALA A 125 -0.66 -3.23 21.45
C ALA A 125 -0.05 -3.53 20.08
N PHE A 126 -0.84 -4.01 19.12
CA PHE A 126 -0.39 -4.24 17.75
C PHE A 126 0.14 -2.97 17.08
N VAL A 127 -0.56 -1.84 17.23
CA VAL A 127 -0.11 -0.55 16.68
C VAL A 127 1.22 -0.13 17.31
N ARG A 128 1.35 -0.20 18.66
CA ARG A 128 2.60 0.12 19.36
C ARG A 128 3.77 -0.76 18.91
N VAL A 129 3.55 -2.07 18.85
CA VAL A 129 4.59 -3.03 18.41
C VAL A 129 5.00 -2.77 16.96
N SER A 130 4.01 -2.52 16.09
CA SER A 130 4.29 -2.19 14.68
C SER A 130 5.13 -0.93 14.52
N GLU A 131 4.90 0.08 15.39
CA GLU A 131 5.72 1.30 15.40
C GLU A 131 7.15 1.04 15.84
N ILE A 132 7.35 0.27 16.92
CA ILE A 132 8.69 -0.15 17.38
C ILE A 132 9.44 -0.87 16.27
N ILE A 133 8.77 -1.78 15.55
CA ILE A 133 9.38 -2.52 14.43
C ILE A 133 9.82 -1.55 13.33
N ARG A 134 8.96 -0.59 12.92
CA ARG A 134 9.30 0.40 11.89
C ARG A 134 10.50 1.25 12.31
N GLN A 135 10.53 1.72 13.55
CA GLN A 135 11.64 2.51 14.08
C GLN A 135 12.95 1.71 14.09
N GLN A 136 12.92 0.44 14.48
CA GLN A 136 14.11 -0.42 14.46
C GLN A 136 14.59 -0.65 13.04
N VAL A 137 13.69 -0.97 12.11
CA VAL A 137 14.04 -1.13 10.68
C VAL A 137 14.65 0.15 10.12
N CYS A 138 14.06 1.31 10.43
CA CYS A 138 14.58 2.60 9.99
C CYS A 138 16.00 2.85 10.51
N SER A 139 16.25 2.60 11.79
CA SER A 139 17.58 2.71 12.41
C SER A 139 18.60 1.80 11.70
N ASP A 140 18.24 0.54 11.49
CA ASP A 140 19.15 -0.44 10.86
C ASP A 140 19.43 -0.09 9.39
N VAL A 141 18.41 0.35 8.63
CA VAL A 141 18.58 0.81 7.24
C VAL A 141 19.51 2.04 7.19
N SER A 142 19.32 3.01 8.09
CA SER A 142 20.20 4.19 8.16
C SER A 142 21.65 3.81 8.46
N LEU A 143 21.89 2.84 9.35
CA LEU A 143 23.23 2.33 9.64
C LEU A 143 23.88 1.61 8.45
N ILE A 144 23.09 0.86 7.66
CA ILE A 144 23.57 0.10 6.51
C ILE A 144 23.83 1.02 5.31
N THR A 145 22.96 1.99 5.07
CA THR A 145 22.98 2.80 3.85
C THR A 145 23.63 4.17 4.02
N GLY A 146 23.76 4.65 5.27
CA GLY A 146 24.19 6.02 5.58
C GLY A 146 23.16 7.10 5.20
N LYS A 147 21.93 6.72 4.88
CA LYS A 147 20.82 7.63 4.52
C LYS A 147 19.73 7.61 5.59
N ASN A 148 19.01 8.72 5.74
CA ASN A 148 17.81 8.74 6.57
C ASN A 148 16.68 7.94 5.89
N CYS A 149 15.88 7.27 6.70
CA CYS A 149 14.78 6.40 6.25
C CYS A 149 13.68 7.14 5.47
N ASP A 150 13.60 8.47 5.62
CA ASP A 150 12.59 9.33 4.99
C ASP A 150 13.06 9.93 3.65
N GLU A 151 14.27 9.55 3.18
CA GLU A 151 14.90 10.12 1.96
C GLU A 151 14.73 9.26 0.69
N ASP A 152 13.93 8.16 0.73
CA ASP A 152 13.67 7.30 -0.44
C ASP A 152 12.30 7.57 -1.10
#